data_9154cc6151076528bbbe66bdaf523c39
#
_entry.id   9154cc6151076528bbbe66bdaf523c39
#
_cell.length_a   1.000
_cell.length_b   1.000
_cell.length_c   1.000
_cell.angle_alpha   90.00
_cell.angle_beta   90.00
_cell.angle_gamma   90.00
#
_symmetry.space_group_name_H-M   'P 1'
#
loop_
_entity.id
_entity.type
_entity.pdbx_description
1 polymer ?
#
loop_
_entity_poly.entity_id
_entity_poly.type
_entity_poly.pdbx_seq_one_letter_code
_entity_poly.pdbx_strand_id
1 'polypeptide(L)'
;MPNKPQILLIYTGGTIGMVKDFSTGALKAFNFKKLLNKIPEIQLLDCNIDTISFEFPIDSSNMNVQYWQQIATIIEENYSTFDGFVVLHGSDTMSYSASALSFMLENLEKPVIFTGSQLPIGDLRTDAKENLITAIQIASLQQNGVAIIQEVGLYFEYKLYRGNRTTKISAEHFNAFASPNFSELAESGVHLKINKDILLRKIANKKLKVNKNFDKNVVILKVFPGINEDVVEAIINITNLKGIVLETYGSGNAPTEKWFIEKLKKAINKKIHVINVTQCSGGAVAMGQYETSTQLRDIGVISGFDITTEAAITKLMYLLGQKVSFNVFKTIFETSLRGEL
;
A
#
# COMPACT_ATOMS: atom_id res chain seq x y z
N MET A 1 26.40 3.17 26.66
CA MET A 1 25.34 2.28 26.16
C MET A 1 24.97 2.77 24.77
N PRO A 2 24.74 1.94 23.79
CA PRO A 2 24.24 2.40 22.50
C PRO A 2 22.93 3.17 22.73
N ASN A 3 22.72 4.26 21.99
CA ASN A 3 21.47 5.00 22.07
C ASN A 3 20.31 4.09 21.64
N LYS A 4 19.24 4.06 22.42
CA LYS A 4 18.03 3.34 22.05
C LYS A 4 17.43 3.92 20.78
N PRO A 5 16.94 3.09 19.83
CA PRO A 5 16.24 3.56 18.63
C PRO A 5 15.08 4.49 18.98
N GLN A 6 14.90 5.54 18.18
CA GLN A 6 13.82 6.51 18.32
C GLN A 6 12.72 6.16 17.30
N ILE A 7 11.53 5.83 17.75
CA ILE A 7 10.41 5.41 16.89
C ILE A 7 9.28 6.43 16.96
N LEU A 8 8.84 6.89 15.79
CA LEU A 8 7.69 7.77 15.68
C LEU A 8 6.43 6.97 15.34
N LEU A 9 5.43 7.01 16.21
CA LEU A 9 4.09 6.52 15.92
C LEU A 9 3.27 7.64 15.28
N ILE A 10 2.73 7.38 14.08
CA ILE A 10 1.86 8.31 13.34
C ILE A 10 0.43 7.74 13.38
N TYR A 11 -0.45 8.36 14.16
CA TYR A 11 -1.84 7.93 14.26
C TYR A 11 -2.71 8.70 13.27
N THR A 12 -3.20 8.01 12.24
CA THR A 12 -4.08 8.60 11.23
C THR A 12 -5.56 8.42 11.56
N GLY A 13 -5.90 7.46 12.40
CA GLY A 13 -7.26 7.04 12.72
C GLY A 13 -7.40 5.51 12.69
N GLY A 14 -8.60 5.05 12.36
CA GLY A 14 -8.93 3.63 12.31
C GLY A 14 -9.30 3.03 13.66
N THR A 15 -9.81 1.79 13.61
CA THR A 15 -10.40 1.06 14.74
C THR A 15 -9.46 0.93 15.93
N ILE A 16 -8.15 0.79 15.69
CA ILE A 16 -7.14 0.59 16.73
C ILE A 16 -7.17 1.68 17.82
N GLY A 17 -7.41 2.94 17.45
CA GLY A 17 -7.46 4.08 18.39
C GLY A 17 -8.87 4.48 18.79
N MET A 18 -9.88 3.67 18.50
CA MET A 18 -11.26 3.94 18.88
C MET A 18 -11.60 3.30 20.24
N VAL A 19 -12.57 3.89 20.91
CA VAL A 19 -13.18 3.32 22.12
C VAL A 19 -14.69 3.24 21.93
N LYS A 20 -15.27 2.17 22.45
CA LYS A 20 -16.72 1.98 22.39
C LYS A 20 -17.39 2.95 23.37
N ASP A 21 -18.30 3.76 22.85
CA ASP A 21 -19.20 4.56 23.66
C ASP A 21 -20.26 3.62 24.23
N PHE A 22 -20.23 3.43 25.55
CA PHE A 22 -21.16 2.49 26.23
C PHE A 22 -22.62 2.92 26.15
N SER A 23 -22.92 4.20 25.88
CA SER A 23 -24.29 4.71 25.79
C SER A 23 -24.92 4.50 24.42
N THR A 24 -24.11 4.59 23.35
CA THR A 24 -24.57 4.49 21.96
C THR A 24 -24.13 3.21 21.26
N GLY A 25 -23.16 2.51 21.79
CA GLY A 25 -22.48 1.37 21.16
C GLY A 25 -21.57 1.77 19.99
N ALA A 26 -21.50 3.05 19.63
CA ALA A 26 -20.69 3.55 18.54
C ALA A 26 -19.21 3.65 18.92
N LEU A 27 -18.33 3.46 17.93
CA LEU A 27 -16.88 3.69 18.09
C LEU A 27 -16.58 5.17 17.93
N LYS A 28 -15.83 5.74 18.90
CA LYS A 28 -15.38 7.14 18.88
C LYS A 28 -13.86 7.18 18.93
N ALA A 29 -13.25 8.11 18.17
CA ALA A 29 -11.82 8.37 18.26
C ALA A 29 -11.42 8.80 19.69
N PHE A 30 -10.30 8.26 20.15
CA PHE A 30 -9.78 8.54 21.49
C PHE A 30 -8.40 9.21 21.39
N ASN A 31 -8.01 9.92 22.48
CA ASN A 31 -6.66 10.48 22.54
C ASN A 31 -5.61 9.36 22.57
N PHE A 32 -4.91 9.18 21.47
CA PHE A 32 -3.99 8.07 21.27
C PHE A 32 -2.85 8.04 22.30
N LYS A 33 -2.33 9.19 22.72
CA LYS A 33 -1.30 9.27 23.76
C LYS A 33 -1.79 8.71 25.11
N LYS A 34 -3.06 8.96 25.46
CA LYS A 34 -3.68 8.35 26.66
C LYS A 34 -3.91 6.85 26.49
N LEU A 35 -4.10 6.40 25.27
CA LEU A 35 -4.30 4.99 24.96
C LEU A 35 -3.01 4.17 25.15
N LEU A 36 -1.86 4.69 24.72
CA LEU A 36 -0.56 4.05 24.92
C LEU A 36 -0.27 3.79 26.41
N ASN A 37 -0.70 4.68 27.29
CA ASN A 37 -0.55 4.50 28.74
C ASN A 37 -1.34 3.28 29.30
N LYS A 38 -2.28 2.73 28.53
CA LYS A 38 -3.03 1.51 28.88
C LYS A 38 -2.37 0.22 28.41
N ILE A 39 -1.22 0.32 27.74
CA ILE A 39 -0.44 -0.82 27.22
C ILE A 39 0.92 -0.81 27.90
N PRO A 40 1.03 -1.29 29.14
CA PRO A 40 2.29 -1.26 29.89
C PRO A 40 3.40 -2.05 29.19
N GLU A 41 3.06 -3.03 28.36
CA GLU A 41 4.00 -3.86 27.59
C GLU A 41 4.85 -3.04 26.62
N ILE A 42 4.37 -1.91 26.12
CA ILE A 42 5.15 -1.01 25.24
C ILE A 42 6.39 -0.46 25.95
N GLN A 43 6.32 -0.27 27.27
CA GLN A 43 7.46 0.24 28.05
C GLN A 43 8.59 -0.80 28.18
N LEU A 44 8.33 -2.06 27.86
CA LEU A 44 9.33 -3.15 27.87
C LEU A 44 10.13 -3.20 26.57
N LEU A 45 9.72 -2.46 25.54
CA LEU A 45 10.45 -2.41 24.28
C LEU A 45 11.77 -1.62 24.44
N ASP A 46 12.83 -2.11 23.82
CA ASP A 46 14.15 -1.47 23.88
C ASP A 46 14.29 -0.33 22.86
N CYS A 47 13.33 0.60 22.86
CA CYS A 47 13.31 1.81 22.05
C CYS A 47 12.59 2.95 22.77
N ASN A 48 12.80 4.18 22.31
CA ASN A 48 12.03 5.34 22.74
C ASN A 48 10.92 5.60 21.72
N ILE A 49 9.77 6.04 22.19
CA ILE A 49 8.57 6.17 21.36
C ILE A 49 7.99 7.57 21.53
N ASP A 50 7.85 8.28 20.42
CA ASP A 50 7.09 9.52 20.33
C ASP A 50 5.87 9.35 19.42
N THR A 51 4.89 10.25 19.55
CA THR A 51 3.62 10.15 18.82
C THR A 51 3.23 11.47 18.15
N ILE A 52 2.80 11.36 16.90
CA ILE A 52 2.10 12.42 16.17
C ILE A 52 0.73 11.86 15.76
N SER A 53 -0.32 12.61 16.02
CA SER A 53 -1.68 12.25 15.59
C SER A 53 -2.19 13.25 14.57
N PHE A 54 -3.00 12.78 13.63
CA PHE A 54 -3.80 13.70 12.83
C PHE A 54 -4.71 14.52 13.75
N GLU A 55 -4.88 15.79 13.43
CA GLU A 55 -5.77 16.69 14.18
C GLU A 55 -7.19 16.11 14.25
N PHE A 56 -7.65 15.59 13.11
CA PHE A 56 -8.91 14.86 12.99
C PHE A 56 -8.61 13.44 12.50
N PRO A 57 -8.63 12.43 13.40
CA PRO A 57 -8.47 11.04 13.02
C PRO A 57 -9.56 10.62 12.04
N ILE A 58 -9.16 9.94 10.97
CA ILE A 58 -10.06 9.57 9.87
C ILE A 58 -10.43 8.09 9.90
N ASP A 59 -11.61 7.78 9.40
CA ASP A 59 -11.91 6.45 8.91
C ASP A 59 -11.15 6.21 7.60
N SER A 60 -10.53 5.03 7.45
CA SER A 60 -9.72 4.72 6.26
C SER A 60 -10.52 4.67 4.96
N SER A 61 -11.84 4.54 5.01
CA SER A 61 -12.73 4.68 3.85
C SER A 61 -12.70 6.09 3.24
N ASN A 62 -12.30 7.09 4.03
CA ASN A 62 -12.12 8.48 3.60
C ASN A 62 -10.67 8.81 3.18
N MET A 63 -9.77 7.81 3.17
CA MET A 63 -8.39 7.99 2.77
C MET A 63 -8.29 8.52 1.33
N ASN A 64 -7.37 9.44 1.09
CA ASN A 64 -7.13 10.04 -0.22
C ASN A 64 -5.69 10.54 -0.36
N VAL A 65 -5.36 11.10 -1.54
CA VAL A 65 -4.01 11.57 -1.86
C VAL A 65 -3.50 12.64 -0.87
N GLN A 66 -4.35 13.53 -0.37
CA GLN A 66 -3.94 14.57 0.58
C GLN A 66 -3.47 13.96 1.91
N TYR A 67 -4.14 12.93 2.39
CA TYR A 67 -3.71 12.23 3.60
C TYR A 67 -2.41 11.44 3.39
N TRP A 68 -2.20 10.82 2.22
CA TRP A 68 -0.89 10.22 1.89
C TRP A 68 0.22 11.27 1.88
N GLN A 69 -0.03 12.45 1.30
CA GLN A 69 0.90 13.58 1.32
C GLN A 69 1.20 14.03 2.75
N GLN A 70 0.19 14.09 3.62
CA GLN A 70 0.36 14.45 5.03
C GLN A 70 1.23 13.43 5.77
N ILE A 71 0.99 12.12 5.60
CA ILE A 71 1.83 11.06 6.19
C ILE A 71 3.27 11.20 5.68
N ALA A 72 3.46 11.35 4.36
CA ALA A 72 4.79 11.52 3.77
C ALA A 72 5.50 12.78 4.29
N THR A 73 4.77 13.87 4.53
CA THR A 73 5.32 15.12 5.09
C THR A 73 5.76 14.92 6.54
N ILE A 74 4.94 14.26 7.37
CA ILE A 74 5.33 13.94 8.76
C ILE A 74 6.61 13.10 8.78
N ILE A 75 6.72 12.08 7.91
CA ILE A 75 7.92 11.25 7.82
C ILE A 75 9.12 12.09 7.38
N GLU A 76 8.99 12.92 6.33
CA GLU A 76 10.05 13.76 5.80
C GLU A 76 10.62 14.73 6.86
N GLU A 77 9.74 15.46 7.55
CA GLU A 77 10.11 16.44 8.58
C GLU A 77 10.79 15.80 9.80
N ASN A 78 10.46 14.55 10.09
CA ASN A 78 10.98 13.82 11.25
C ASN A 78 12.08 12.81 10.91
N TYR A 79 12.47 12.72 9.63
CA TYR A 79 13.37 11.66 9.15
C TYR A 79 14.77 11.70 9.78
N SER A 80 15.28 12.88 10.12
CA SER A 80 16.59 13.03 10.76
C SER A 80 16.58 12.64 12.24
N THR A 81 15.44 12.75 12.92
CA THR A 81 15.30 12.57 14.36
C THR A 81 14.97 11.13 14.75
N PHE A 82 14.15 10.44 13.96
CA PHE A 82 13.66 9.10 14.27
C PHE A 82 14.35 8.04 13.43
N ASP A 83 14.52 6.85 13.99
CA ASP A 83 15.16 5.68 13.37
C ASP A 83 14.16 4.77 12.63
N GLY A 84 12.88 4.91 12.95
CA GLY A 84 11.79 4.16 12.32
C GLY A 84 10.43 4.81 12.54
N PHE A 85 9.47 4.44 11.71
CA PHE A 85 8.12 4.99 11.70
C PHE A 85 7.10 3.87 11.73
N VAL A 86 6.06 4.01 12.57
CA VAL A 86 4.90 3.11 12.57
C VAL A 86 3.66 3.95 12.29
N VAL A 87 2.95 3.60 11.22
CA VAL A 87 1.72 4.30 10.81
C VAL A 87 0.52 3.47 11.23
N LEU A 88 -0.25 4.00 12.19
CA LEU A 88 -1.49 3.39 12.64
C LEU A 88 -2.65 3.85 11.76
N HIS A 89 -3.27 2.89 11.09
CA HIS A 89 -4.17 3.13 9.98
C HIS A 89 -5.38 2.19 10.05
N GLY A 90 -6.53 2.63 9.55
CA GLY A 90 -7.68 1.73 9.40
C GLY A 90 -7.43 0.67 8.32
N SER A 91 -7.95 -0.54 8.52
CA SER A 91 -7.59 -1.69 7.68
C SER A 91 -8.10 -1.62 6.23
N ASP A 92 -9.20 -0.89 5.92
CA ASP A 92 -9.88 -0.98 4.63
C ASP A 92 -9.04 -0.50 3.44
N THR A 93 -8.25 0.54 3.62
CA THR A 93 -7.40 1.10 2.54
C THR A 93 -5.91 1.07 2.87
N MET A 94 -5.51 0.27 3.86
CA MET A 94 -4.12 0.21 4.31
C MET A 94 -3.16 -0.25 3.20
N SER A 95 -3.55 -1.23 2.38
CA SER A 95 -2.75 -1.70 1.23
C SER A 95 -2.55 -0.62 0.18
N TYR A 96 -3.57 0.23 -0.08
CA TYR A 96 -3.43 1.41 -0.96
C TYR A 96 -2.45 2.44 -0.38
N SER A 97 -2.58 2.75 0.91
CA SER A 97 -1.71 3.72 1.58
C SER A 97 -0.26 3.25 1.65
N ALA A 98 -0.04 1.99 2.02
CA ALA A 98 1.30 1.39 2.05
C ALA A 98 1.93 1.36 0.64
N SER A 99 1.16 1.03 -0.40
CA SER A 99 1.61 1.10 -1.79
C SER A 99 1.97 2.53 -2.20
N ALA A 100 1.11 3.51 -1.92
CA ALA A 100 1.35 4.90 -2.25
C ALA A 100 2.63 5.44 -1.58
N LEU A 101 2.78 5.20 -0.26
CA LEU A 101 3.97 5.62 0.50
C LEU A 101 5.25 4.91 -0.01
N SER A 102 5.16 3.66 -0.48
CA SER A 102 6.28 2.97 -1.11
C SER A 102 6.81 3.72 -2.33
N PHE A 103 5.93 4.30 -3.15
CA PHE A 103 6.34 5.10 -4.30
C PHE A 103 6.77 6.52 -3.91
N MET A 104 6.13 7.13 -2.90
CA MET A 104 6.46 8.47 -2.43
C MET A 104 7.86 8.57 -1.83
N LEU A 105 8.29 7.55 -1.06
CA LEU A 105 9.51 7.54 -0.28
C LEU A 105 10.64 6.85 -1.05
N GLU A 106 11.31 7.60 -1.92
CA GLU A 106 12.43 7.11 -2.72
C GLU A 106 13.73 7.10 -1.92
N ASN A 107 14.51 6.03 -2.02
CA ASN A 107 15.78 5.79 -1.27
C ASN A 107 15.58 5.75 0.25
N LEU A 108 14.53 5.07 0.69
CA LEU A 108 14.22 4.90 2.11
C LEU A 108 15.32 4.07 2.79
N GLU A 109 15.82 4.56 3.94
CA GLU A 109 16.86 3.91 4.75
C GLU A 109 16.34 3.45 6.11
N LYS A 110 15.10 3.79 6.43
CA LYS A 110 14.45 3.54 7.71
C LYS A 110 13.12 2.84 7.47
N PRO A 111 12.69 1.95 8.38
CA PRO A 111 11.40 1.28 8.23
C PRO A 111 10.23 2.26 8.34
N VAL A 112 9.22 2.05 7.50
CA VAL A 112 7.90 2.67 7.62
C VAL A 112 6.89 1.53 7.67
N ILE A 113 6.41 1.19 8.86
CA ILE A 113 5.57 0.02 9.09
C ILE A 113 4.12 0.45 9.29
N PHE A 114 3.26 0.09 8.35
CA PHE A 114 1.82 0.24 8.49
C PHE A 114 1.26 -0.88 9.35
N THR A 115 0.36 -0.55 10.25
CA THR A 115 -0.41 -1.51 11.04
C THR A 115 -1.73 -0.92 11.51
N GLY A 116 -2.58 -1.75 12.08
CA GLY A 116 -3.89 -1.40 12.59
C GLY A 116 -4.50 -2.56 13.34
N SER A 117 -5.81 -2.60 13.42
CA SER A 117 -6.52 -3.74 14.01
C SER A 117 -7.93 -3.88 13.44
N GLN A 118 -8.48 -5.09 13.57
CA GLN A 118 -9.90 -5.35 13.30
C GLN A 118 -10.78 -4.94 14.48
N LEU A 119 -10.28 -5.04 15.71
CA LEU A 119 -10.99 -4.64 16.91
C LEU A 119 -10.28 -3.47 17.63
N PRO A 120 -11.06 -2.61 18.33
CA PRO A 120 -10.48 -1.57 19.18
C PRO A 120 -9.50 -2.15 20.19
N ILE A 121 -8.46 -1.39 20.52
CA ILE A 121 -7.42 -1.84 21.46
C ILE A 121 -7.94 -2.09 22.89
N GLY A 122 -9.09 -1.51 23.24
CA GLY A 122 -9.75 -1.74 24.52
C GLY A 122 -10.61 -3.01 24.60
N ASP A 123 -10.83 -3.70 23.49
CA ASP A 123 -11.67 -4.89 23.46
C ASP A 123 -10.92 -6.11 24.01
N LEU A 124 -11.66 -7.03 24.66
CA LEU A 124 -11.08 -8.20 25.34
C LEU A 124 -10.30 -9.12 24.39
N ARG A 125 -10.77 -9.30 23.16
CA ARG A 125 -10.18 -10.19 22.15
C ARG A 125 -9.47 -9.42 21.02
N THR A 126 -8.93 -8.24 21.33
CA THR A 126 -8.30 -7.39 20.31
C THR A 126 -7.01 -7.98 19.76
N ASP A 127 -6.83 -7.87 18.44
CA ASP A 127 -5.58 -8.08 17.72
C ASP A 127 -4.63 -6.86 17.81
N ALA A 128 -5.15 -5.73 18.28
CA ALA A 128 -4.44 -4.44 18.25
C ALA A 128 -3.13 -4.42 19.05
N LYS A 129 -3.07 -5.10 20.20
CA LYS A 129 -1.89 -5.08 21.07
C LYS A 129 -0.70 -5.78 20.40
N GLU A 130 -0.93 -6.97 19.88
CA GLU A 130 0.10 -7.74 19.18
C GLU A 130 0.58 -6.97 17.94
N ASN A 131 -0.36 -6.51 17.10
CA ASN A 131 -0.05 -5.76 15.91
C ASN A 131 0.79 -4.51 16.20
N LEU A 132 0.44 -3.73 17.23
CA LEU A 132 1.15 -2.52 17.62
C LEU A 132 2.55 -2.83 18.18
N ILE A 133 2.64 -3.73 19.15
CA ILE A 133 3.90 -4.06 19.84
C ILE A 133 4.91 -4.61 18.83
N THR A 134 4.50 -5.56 17.99
CA THR A 134 5.40 -6.17 17.02
C THR A 134 5.76 -5.21 15.88
N ALA A 135 4.84 -4.35 15.42
CA ALA A 135 5.19 -3.31 14.45
C ALA A 135 6.26 -2.34 14.99
N ILE A 136 6.18 -1.93 16.27
CA ILE A 136 7.20 -1.10 16.92
C ILE A 136 8.51 -1.87 17.04
N GLN A 137 8.47 -3.12 17.47
CA GLN A 137 9.64 -3.98 17.55
C GLN A 137 10.34 -4.09 16.19
N ILE A 138 9.61 -4.36 15.12
CA ILE A 138 10.14 -4.42 13.75
C ILE A 138 10.77 -3.09 13.34
N ALA A 139 10.08 -1.97 13.62
CA ALA A 139 10.57 -0.64 13.28
C ALA A 139 11.86 -0.26 14.05
N SER A 140 12.08 -0.84 15.21
CA SER A 140 13.27 -0.58 16.04
C SER A 140 14.47 -1.50 15.75
N LEU A 141 14.30 -2.53 14.88
CA LEU A 141 15.36 -3.49 14.60
C LEU A 141 16.53 -2.85 13.86
N GLN A 142 17.69 -2.92 14.49
CA GLN A 142 18.94 -2.43 13.92
C GLN A 142 20.03 -3.51 13.99
N GLN A 143 20.95 -3.46 13.06
CA GLN A 143 22.21 -4.18 13.10
C GLN A 143 23.36 -3.21 12.88
N ASN A 144 24.25 -3.09 13.85
CA ASN A 144 25.36 -2.11 13.84
C ASN A 144 24.88 -0.65 13.62
N GLY A 145 23.77 -0.26 14.23
CA GLY A 145 23.20 1.09 14.10
C GLY A 145 22.48 1.36 12.77
N VAL A 146 22.28 0.35 11.93
CA VAL A 146 21.56 0.47 10.65
C VAL A 146 20.26 -0.33 10.74
N ALA A 147 19.17 0.28 10.31
CA ALA A 147 17.87 -0.41 10.25
C ALA A 147 17.93 -1.66 9.37
N ILE A 148 17.38 -2.76 9.86
CA ILE A 148 17.33 -4.03 9.11
C ILE A 148 16.31 -3.92 7.98
N ILE A 149 15.14 -3.34 8.25
CA ILE A 149 14.09 -3.09 7.26
C ILE A 149 14.26 -1.66 6.72
N GLN A 150 14.41 -1.51 5.40
CA GLN A 150 14.63 -0.22 4.74
C GLN A 150 13.58 0.03 3.66
N GLU A 151 12.35 -0.34 3.96
CA GLU A 151 11.22 -0.27 3.04
C GLU A 151 9.90 0.01 3.78
N VAL A 152 8.86 0.32 3.02
CA VAL A 152 7.51 0.40 3.54
C VAL A 152 6.96 -1.01 3.68
N GLY A 153 6.60 -1.40 4.90
CA GLY A 153 5.99 -2.68 5.24
C GLY A 153 4.57 -2.53 5.75
N LEU A 154 3.79 -3.59 5.68
CA LEU A 154 2.49 -3.75 6.33
C LEU A 154 2.58 -4.95 7.25
N TYR A 155 2.47 -4.70 8.57
CA TYR A 155 2.44 -5.74 9.58
C TYR A 155 1.02 -6.00 10.06
N PHE A 156 0.59 -7.24 10.00
CA PHE A 156 -0.73 -7.65 10.48
C PHE A 156 -0.73 -9.15 10.78
N GLU A 157 -1.29 -9.53 11.92
CA GLU A 157 -1.52 -10.93 12.33
C GLU A 157 -0.28 -11.81 12.09
N TYR A 158 0.80 -11.52 12.83
CA TYR A 158 2.09 -12.23 12.86
C TYR A 158 2.95 -12.14 11.59
N LYS A 159 2.55 -11.38 10.56
CA LYS A 159 3.31 -11.31 9.31
C LYS A 159 3.61 -9.87 8.90
N LEU A 160 4.88 -9.65 8.50
CA LEU A 160 5.29 -8.43 7.83
C LEU A 160 5.35 -8.67 6.33
N TYR A 161 4.58 -7.92 5.60
CA TYR A 161 4.57 -7.93 4.14
C TYR A 161 5.25 -6.69 3.58
N ARG A 162 5.77 -6.77 2.35
CA ARG A 162 6.13 -5.56 1.59
C ARG A 162 4.85 -4.76 1.28
N GLY A 163 4.84 -3.47 1.60
CA GLY A 163 3.63 -2.66 1.58
C GLY A 163 2.91 -2.63 0.24
N ASN A 164 3.65 -2.62 -0.86
CA ASN A 164 3.11 -2.59 -2.23
C ASN A 164 2.89 -3.98 -2.86
N ARG A 165 2.91 -5.04 -2.05
CA ARG A 165 2.61 -6.42 -2.48
C ARG A 165 1.38 -6.99 -1.78
N THR A 166 0.66 -6.15 -1.02
CA THR A 166 -0.45 -6.57 -0.15
C THR A 166 -1.81 -6.28 -0.73
N THR A 167 -2.77 -7.09 -0.33
CA THR A 167 -4.21 -6.86 -0.53
C THR A 167 -4.99 -7.27 0.72
N LYS A 168 -6.12 -6.59 0.99
CA LYS A 168 -7.03 -6.99 2.08
C LYS A 168 -7.93 -8.12 1.59
N ILE A 169 -7.85 -9.28 2.22
CA ILE A 169 -8.56 -10.50 1.83
C ILE A 169 -9.77 -10.82 2.72
N SER A 170 -9.88 -10.20 3.88
CA SER A 170 -11.01 -10.42 4.79
C SER A 170 -11.45 -9.14 5.48
N ALA A 171 -12.76 -8.98 5.59
CA ALA A 171 -13.38 -7.91 6.37
C ALA A 171 -13.64 -8.32 7.83
N GLU A 172 -13.55 -9.62 8.16
CA GLU A 172 -14.01 -10.17 9.44
C GLU A 172 -12.90 -10.89 10.21
N HIS A 173 -12.03 -11.64 9.53
CA HIS A 173 -10.95 -12.39 10.18
C HIS A 173 -9.79 -11.46 10.59
N PHE A 174 -9.07 -11.83 11.67
CA PHE A 174 -7.86 -11.13 12.07
C PHE A 174 -6.76 -11.27 11.01
N ASN A 175 -6.64 -12.44 10.36
CA ASN A 175 -5.79 -12.60 9.16
C ASN A 175 -6.44 -11.89 7.96
N ALA A 176 -6.40 -10.56 7.99
CA ALA A 176 -7.13 -9.70 7.06
C ALA A 176 -6.34 -9.36 5.79
N PHE A 177 -5.03 -9.57 5.78
CA PHE A 177 -4.15 -9.21 4.65
C PHE A 177 -3.38 -10.43 4.13
N ALA A 178 -3.05 -10.37 2.85
CA ALA A 178 -2.17 -11.32 2.19
C ALA A 178 -1.22 -10.63 1.21
N SER A 179 -0.13 -11.29 0.89
CA SER A 179 0.79 -10.97 -0.20
C SER A 179 0.87 -12.19 -1.12
N PRO A 180 -0.09 -12.36 -2.06
CA PRO A 180 -0.27 -13.62 -2.76
C PRO A 180 0.88 -14.01 -3.67
N ASN A 181 1.63 -13.03 -4.18
CA ASN A 181 2.69 -13.23 -5.17
C ASN A 181 4.10 -12.95 -4.62
N PHE A 182 4.23 -12.64 -3.34
CA PHE A 182 5.53 -12.34 -2.74
C PHE A 182 5.59 -12.83 -1.29
N SER A 183 6.72 -13.40 -0.90
CA SER A 183 6.90 -13.92 0.45
C SER A 183 6.90 -12.83 1.51
N GLU A 184 6.55 -13.19 2.73
CA GLU A 184 6.61 -12.32 3.90
C GLU A 184 8.04 -11.86 4.16
N LEU A 185 8.22 -10.58 4.50
CA LEU A 185 9.52 -10.01 4.91
C LEU A 185 9.93 -10.49 6.30
N ALA A 186 8.95 -10.74 7.16
CA ALA A 186 9.16 -11.32 8.49
C ALA A 186 7.92 -12.07 8.97
N GLU A 187 8.15 -13.03 9.87
CA GLU A 187 7.12 -13.77 10.58
C GLU A 187 7.38 -13.68 12.09
N SER A 188 6.36 -13.29 12.84
CA SER A 188 6.36 -13.21 14.30
C SER A 188 5.84 -14.52 14.88
N GLY A 189 6.65 -15.17 15.70
CA GLY A 189 6.34 -16.33 16.50
C GLY A 189 6.98 -16.19 17.87
N VAL A 190 7.47 -17.28 18.45
CA VAL A 190 8.32 -17.19 19.66
C VAL A 190 9.55 -16.32 19.41
N HIS A 191 10.05 -16.35 18.19
CA HIS A 191 11.11 -15.48 17.70
C HIS A 191 10.66 -14.79 16.42
N LEU A 192 11.00 -13.52 16.28
CA LEU A 192 10.79 -12.78 15.04
C LEU A 192 11.83 -13.25 13.99
N LYS A 193 11.34 -13.88 12.93
CA LYS A 193 12.16 -14.38 11.82
C LYS A 193 12.09 -13.39 10.66
N ILE A 194 13.23 -12.88 10.21
CA ILE A 194 13.32 -11.94 9.10
C ILE A 194 13.93 -12.63 7.88
N ASN A 195 13.28 -12.54 6.75
CA ASN A 195 13.77 -13.01 5.46
C ASN A 195 14.70 -11.96 4.84
N LYS A 196 15.97 -11.96 5.26
CA LYS A 196 16.94 -10.93 4.86
C LYS A 196 17.28 -10.92 3.37
N ASP A 197 17.06 -12.03 2.67
CA ASP A 197 17.48 -12.20 1.26
C ASP A 197 16.58 -11.43 0.29
N ILE A 198 15.34 -11.16 0.69
CA ILE A 198 14.35 -10.48 -0.15
C ILE A 198 14.16 -8.99 0.22
N LEU A 199 14.81 -8.50 1.29
CA LEU A 199 14.66 -7.11 1.70
C LEU A 199 15.22 -6.15 0.66
N LEU A 200 14.52 -5.03 0.45
CA LEU A 200 15.06 -3.92 -0.30
C LEU A 200 16.24 -3.32 0.47
N ARG A 201 17.28 -2.95 -0.28
CA ARG A 201 18.48 -2.35 0.29
C ARG A 201 18.64 -0.93 -0.24
N LYS A 202 19.14 -0.07 0.64
CA LYS A 202 19.53 1.29 0.30
C LYS A 202 20.46 1.30 -0.91
N ILE A 203 20.22 2.22 -1.83
CA ILE A 203 21.18 2.57 -2.87
C ILE A 203 22.25 3.48 -2.24
N ALA A 204 23.52 3.03 -2.29
CA ALA A 204 24.65 3.78 -1.71
C ALA A 204 24.67 5.26 -2.18
N ASN A 205 24.95 6.17 -1.26
CA ASN A 205 25.10 7.61 -1.50
C ASN A 205 23.83 8.34 -1.99
N LYS A 206 22.65 7.74 -1.88
CA LYS A 206 21.38 8.44 -2.14
C LYS A 206 20.67 8.77 -0.85
N LYS A 207 20.16 10.01 -0.77
CA LYS A 207 19.34 10.48 0.35
C LYS A 207 17.86 10.21 0.07
N LEU A 208 17.05 10.14 1.13
CA LEU A 208 15.60 10.12 1.00
C LEU A 208 15.14 11.27 0.10
N LYS A 209 14.30 10.94 -0.87
CA LYS A 209 13.59 11.92 -1.69
C LYS A 209 12.09 11.62 -1.58
N VAL A 210 11.32 12.63 -1.21
CA VAL A 210 9.87 12.49 -1.03
C VAL A 210 9.12 13.10 -2.22
N ASN A 211 8.45 12.25 -2.98
CA ASN A 211 7.70 12.64 -4.18
C ASN A 211 6.20 12.63 -3.86
N LYS A 212 5.61 13.81 -3.61
CA LYS A 212 4.22 13.95 -3.16
C LYS A 212 3.20 14.12 -4.29
N ASN A 213 3.65 14.22 -5.55
CA ASN A 213 2.76 14.47 -6.69
C ASN A 213 2.12 13.17 -7.20
N PHE A 214 0.80 13.10 -7.09
CA PHE A 214 -0.05 12.02 -7.62
C PHE A 214 -1.14 12.62 -8.49
N ASP A 215 -1.40 12.01 -9.64
CA ASP A 215 -2.52 12.40 -10.49
C ASP A 215 -3.69 11.43 -10.26
N LYS A 216 -4.82 11.95 -9.83
CA LYS A 216 -6.02 11.17 -9.48
C LYS A 216 -7.00 10.95 -10.65
N ASN A 217 -6.63 11.39 -11.87
CA ASN A 217 -7.45 11.20 -13.07
C ASN A 217 -7.30 9.77 -13.63
N VAL A 218 -7.61 8.79 -12.81
CA VAL A 218 -7.48 7.36 -13.09
C VAL A 218 -8.75 6.63 -12.66
N VAL A 219 -8.96 5.42 -13.22
CA VAL A 219 -10.11 4.57 -12.89
C VAL A 219 -9.68 3.11 -12.88
N ILE A 220 -10.37 2.27 -12.10
CA ILE A 220 -10.31 0.82 -12.20
C ILE A 220 -11.51 0.37 -13.03
N LEU A 221 -11.25 -0.36 -14.12
CA LEU A 221 -12.25 -1.01 -14.95
C LEU A 221 -12.16 -2.51 -14.75
N LYS A 222 -13.08 -3.07 -13.99
CA LYS A 222 -13.19 -4.51 -13.78
C LYS A 222 -14.09 -5.10 -14.86
N VAL A 223 -13.56 -6.01 -15.68
CA VAL A 223 -14.37 -6.73 -16.66
C VAL A 223 -15.22 -7.83 -15.98
N PHE A 224 -16.41 -8.03 -16.47
CA PHE A 224 -17.34 -9.05 -15.98
C PHE A 224 -18.19 -9.60 -17.14
N PRO A 225 -18.71 -10.84 -17.05
CA PRO A 225 -19.62 -11.36 -18.06
C PRO A 225 -20.87 -10.48 -18.19
N GLY A 226 -21.12 -9.95 -19.38
CA GLY A 226 -22.23 -9.02 -19.62
C GLY A 226 -21.82 -7.53 -19.58
N ILE A 227 -20.54 -7.20 -19.41
CA ILE A 227 -20.08 -5.82 -19.65
C ILE A 227 -20.43 -5.40 -21.07
N ASN A 228 -20.93 -4.20 -21.24
CA ASN A 228 -21.39 -3.71 -22.54
C ASN A 228 -20.56 -2.50 -23.03
N GLU A 229 -20.78 -2.17 -24.30
CA GLU A 229 -20.05 -1.11 -24.98
C GLU A 229 -20.28 0.27 -24.34
N ASP A 230 -21.50 0.57 -23.89
CA ASP A 230 -21.85 1.88 -23.32
C ASP A 230 -21.10 2.16 -22.04
N VAL A 231 -20.89 1.15 -21.18
CA VAL A 231 -20.12 1.27 -19.94
C VAL A 231 -18.68 1.63 -20.25
N VAL A 232 -18.04 0.93 -21.19
CA VAL A 232 -16.65 1.19 -21.57
C VAL A 232 -16.52 2.54 -22.26
N GLU A 233 -17.47 2.91 -23.14
CA GLU A 233 -17.49 4.21 -23.82
C GLU A 233 -17.66 5.35 -22.80
N ALA A 234 -18.53 5.22 -21.80
CA ALA A 234 -18.68 6.21 -20.74
C ALA A 234 -17.36 6.43 -19.97
N ILE A 235 -16.67 5.34 -19.62
CA ILE A 235 -15.40 5.42 -18.89
C ILE A 235 -14.31 6.12 -19.72
N ILE A 236 -14.11 5.74 -20.97
CA ILE A 236 -13.05 6.33 -21.80
C ILE A 236 -13.34 7.78 -22.22
N ASN A 237 -14.55 8.26 -21.99
CA ASN A 237 -14.97 9.66 -22.23
C ASN A 237 -15.00 10.50 -20.96
N ILE A 238 -14.62 9.95 -19.78
CA ILE A 238 -14.45 10.75 -18.55
C ILE A 238 -13.47 11.90 -18.84
N THR A 239 -13.89 13.11 -18.53
CA THR A 239 -13.10 14.32 -18.74
C THR A 239 -11.77 14.22 -17.99
N ASN A 240 -10.67 14.49 -18.68
CA ASN A 240 -9.31 14.45 -18.15
C ASN A 240 -8.82 13.06 -17.68
N LEU A 241 -9.48 11.97 -18.03
CA LEU A 241 -9.00 10.63 -17.74
C LEU A 241 -7.62 10.42 -18.34
N LYS A 242 -6.65 9.91 -17.57
CA LYS A 242 -5.26 9.68 -17.98
C LYS A 242 -4.83 8.23 -17.87
N GLY A 243 -5.53 7.45 -17.07
CA GLY A 243 -5.17 6.06 -16.87
C GLY A 243 -6.31 5.16 -16.45
N ILE A 244 -6.24 3.91 -16.86
CA ILE A 244 -7.18 2.83 -16.54
C ILE A 244 -6.37 1.66 -16.01
N VAL A 245 -6.69 1.17 -14.83
CA VAL A 245 -6.30 -0.17 -14.38
C VAL A 245 -7.42 -1.11 -14.83
N LEU A 246 -7.10 -1.98 -15.79
CA LEU A 246 -8.03 -2.95 -16.39
C LEU A 246 -7.88 -4.28 -15.66
N GLU A 247 -8.84 -4.61 -14.81
CA GLU A 247 -8.89 -5.91 -14.13
C GLU A 247 -9.52 -6.97 -15.05
N THR A 248 -8.69 -7.90 -15.50
CA THR A 248 -9.06 -8.95 -16.44
C THR A 248 -9.08 -10.34 -15.80
N TYR A 249 -9.51 -11.35 -16.55
CA TYR A 249 -9.63 -12.71 -16.05
C TYR A 249 -8.30 -13.48 -16.08
N GLY A 250 -8.10 -14.34 -15.09
CA GLY A 250 -6.98 -15.30 -15.06
C GLY A 250 -5.63 -14.64 -15.37
N SER A 251 -4.94 -15.13 -16.37
CA SER A 251 -3.61 -14.63 -16.79
C SER A 251 -3.64 -13.38 -17.69
N GLY A 252 -4.69 -12.57 -17.62
CA GLY A 252 -4.79 -11.33 -18.39
C GLY A 252 -5.76 -11.40 -19.56
N ASN A 253 -6.73 -12.32 -19.53
CA ASN A 253 -7.70 -12.53 -20.59
C ASN A 253 -8.89 -11.53 -20.47
N ALA A 254 -9.33 -11.00 -21.59
CA ALA A 254 -10.45 -10.07 -21.69
C ALA A 254 -11.39 -10.48 -22.83
N PRO A 255 -12.61 -9.88 -22.96
CA PRO A 255 -13.45 -10.09 -24.13
C PRO A 255 -12.69 -9.82 -25.44
N THR A 256 -12.89 -10.70 -26.44
CA THR A 256 -12.27 -10.58 -27.77
C THR A 256 -13.18 -9.90 -28.77
N GLU A 257 -14.35 -9.47 -28.36
CA GLU A 257 -15.30 -8.76 -29.21
C GLU A 257 -14.66 -7.49 -29.76
N LYS A 258 -14.86 -7.29 -31.06
CA LYS A 258 -14.23 -6.21 -31.81
C LYS A 258 -14.43 -4.84 -31.17
N TRP A 259 -15.67 -4.58 -30.70
CA TRP A 259 -15.99 -3.31 -30.02
C TRP A 259 -15.13 -3.06 -28.78
N PHE A 260 -14.83 -4.09 -27.98
CA PHE A 260 -14.06 -3.95 -26.75
C PHE A 260 -12.62 -3.52 -27.05
N ILE A 261 -11.97 -4.23 -27.99
CA ILE A 261 -10.61 -3.92 -28.43
C ILE A 261 -10.54 -2.52 -29.07
N GLU A 262 -11.53 -2.14 -29.90
CA GLU A 262 -11.59 -0.82 -30.52
C GLU A 262 -11.75 0.30 -29.47
N LYS A 263 -12.54 0.11 -28.40
CA LYS A 263 -12.67 1.10 -27.33
C LYS A 263 -11.36 1.28 -26.56
N LEU A 264 -10.67 0.20 -26.22
CA LEU A 264 -9.37 0.30 -25.55
C LEU A 264 -8.31 0.97 -26.46
N LYS A 265 -8.30 0.64 -27.75
CA LYS A 265 -7.43 1.32 -28.73
C LYS A 265 -7.76 2.81 -28.85
N LYS A 266 -9.05 3.18 -28.83
CA LYS A 266 -9.51 4.58 -28.79
C LYS A 266 -9.00 5.30 -27.54
N ALA A 267 -9.05 4.66 -26.36
CA ALA A 267 -8.50 5.21 -25.13
C ALA A 267 -6.98 5.48 -25.24
N ILE A 268 -6.22 4.50 -25.72
CA ILE A 268 -4.76 4.62 -25.90
C ILE A 268 -4.41 5.74 -26.91
N ASN A 269 -5.16 5.85 -28.02
CA ASN A 269 -5.00 6.95 -28.98
C ASN A 269 -5.26 8.33 -28.37
N LYS A 270 -6.17 8.43 -27.36
CA LYS A 270 -6.39 9.62 -26.55
C LYS A 270 -5.28 9.85 -25.51
N LYS A 271 -4.20 9.05 -25.51
CA LYS A 271 -3.09 9.08 -24.55
C LYS A 271 -3.50 8.65 -23.12
N ILE A 272 -4.54 7.84 -23.00
CA ILE A 272 -4.91 7.19 -21.74
C ILE A 272 -4.07 5.91 -21.62
N HIS A 273 -3.34 5.76 -20.51
CA HIS A 273 -2.59 4.53 -20.24
C HIS A 273 -3.54 3.45 -19.74
N VAL A 274 -3.45 2.25 -20.31
CA VAL A 274 -4.26 1.09 -19.90
C VAL A 274 -3.32 0.03 -19.35
N ILE A 275 -3.51 -0.30 -18.07
CA ILE A 275 -2.69 -1.26 -17.33
C ILE A 275 -3.51 -2.53 -17.11
N ASN A 276 -3.05 -3.66 -17.62
CA ASN A 276 -3.73 -4.94 -17.42
C ASN A 276 -3.25 -5.62 -16.14
N VAL A 277 -4.16 -5.88 -15.21
CA VAL A 277 -3.94 -6.66 -13.98
C VAL A 277 -4.92 -7.82 -13.91
N THR A 278 -4.61 -8.86 -13.14
CA THR A 278 -5.54 -9.98 -12.93
C THR A 278 -6.55 -9.67 -11.83
N GLN A 279 -7.76 -10.18 -11.98
CA GLN A 279 -8.77 -10.20 -10.90
C GLN A 279 -8.50 -11.27 -9.84
N CYS A 280 -7.62 -12.22 -10.15
CA CYS A 280 -7.25 -13.26 -9.21
C CYS A 280 -6.36 -12.64 -8.11
N SER A 281 -6.56 -13.07 -6.87
CA SER A 281 -5.73 -12.62 -5.75
C SER A 281 -4.27 -13.03 -5.90
N GLY A 282 -3.97 -14.13 -6.58
CA GLY A 282 -2.61 -14.59 -6.90
C GLY A 282 -2.44 -14.94 -8.36
N GLY A 283 -1.21 -14.93 -8.84
CA GLY A 283 -0.82 -15.16 -10.22
C GLY A 283 -0.40 -13.87 -10.95
N ALA A 284 -0.13 -14.00 -12.24
CA ALA A 284 0.42 -12.91 -13.04
C ALA A 284 -0.31 -12.77 -14.39
N VAL A 285 -0.30 -11.56 -14.93
CA VAL A 285 -0.69 -11.28 -16.29
C VAL A 285 0.44 -11.69 -17.24
N ALA A 286 0.15 -12.64 -18.14
CA ALA A 286 1.08 -13.14 -19.15
C ALA A 286 0.63 -12.71 -20.56
N MET A 287 0.94 -11.46 -20.90
CA MET A 287 0.52 -10.87 -22.19
C MET A 287 1.15 -11.62 -23.37
N GLY A 288 0.30 -12.17 -24.23
CA GLY A 288 0.73 -12.86 -25.47
C GLY A 288 0.76 -14.39 -25.38
N GLN A 289 0.42 -15.01 -24.25
CA GLN A 289 0.27 -16.45 -24.16
C GLN A 289 -1.03 -16.98 -24.79
N TYR A 290 -2.08 -16.16 -24.76
CA TYR A 290 -3.38 -16.47 -25.36
C TYR A 290 -3.74 -15.42 -26.40
N GLU A 291 -4.53 -15.81 -27.39
CA GLU A 291 -4.99 -14.89 -28.47
C GLU A 291 -5.64 -13.63 -27.88
N THR A 292 -6.46 -13.79 -26.84
CA THR A 292 -7.13 -12.69 -26.12
C THR A 292 -6.15 -11.67 -25.55
N SER A 293 -5.05 -12.12 -24.96
CA SER A 293 -4.02 -11.24 -24.39
C SER A 293 -3.05 -10.69 -25.43
N THR A 294 -2.90 -11.37 -26.57
CA THR A 294 -2.10 -10.89 -27.71
C THR A 294 -2.70 -9.63 -28.32
N GLN A 295 -4.01 -9.59 -28.52
CA GLN A 295 -4.68 -8.40 -29.05
C GLN A 295 -4.52 -7.18 -28.13
N LEU A 296 -4.62 -7.37 -26.81
CA LEU A 296 -4.39 -6.28 -25.83
C LEU A 296 -2.95 -5.73 -25.93
N ARG A 297 -1.97 -6.61 -25.99
CA ARG A 297 -0.56 -6.22 -26.16
C ARG A 297 -0.34 -5.41 -27.42
N ASP A 298 -0.89 -5.87 -28.55
CA ASP A 298 -0.66 -5.30 -29.86
C ASP A 298 -1.28 -3.89 -30.02
N ILE A 299 -2.34 -3.57 -29.28
CA ILE A 299 -2.91 -2.22 -29.23
C ILE A 299 -2.18 -1.30 -28.23
N GLY A 300 -1.22 -1.81 -27.45
CA GLY A 300 -0.40 -1.01 -26.54
C GLY A 300 -0.86 -1.02 -25.06
N VAL A 301 -1.67 -1.98 -24.65
CA VAL A 301 -1.96 -2.21 -23.22
C VAL A 301 -0.67 -2.61 -22.50
N ILE A 302 -0.47 -2.08 -21.30
CA ILE A 302 0.71 -2.27 -20.47
C ILE A 302 0.47 -3.47 -19.54
N SER A 303 1.46 -4.34 -19.39
CA SER A 303 1.37 -5.46 -18.45
C SER A 303 1.59 -4.99 -17.00
N GLY A 304 0.72 -5.43 -16.11
CA GLY A 304 0.93 -5.29 -14.67
C GLY A 304 1.71 -6.47 -14.08
N PHE A 305 1.99 -7.52 -14.84
CA PHE A 305 2.62 -8.75 -14.35
C PHE A 305 1.86 -9.31 -13.14
N ASP A 306 2.53 -9.40 -11.99
CA ASP A 306 2.00 -9.94 -10.73
C ASP A 306 1.69 -8.86 -9.68
N ILE A 307 1.60 -7.59 -10.10
CA ILE A 307 1.27 -6.45 -9.22
C ILE A 307 -0.15 -6.58 -8.67
N THR A 308 -0.37 -6.15 -7.43
CA THR A 308 -1.73 -6.03 -6.88
C THR A 308 -2.47 -4.84 -7.49
N THR A 309 -3.81 -4.86 -7.50
CA THR A 309 -4.60 -3.72 -7.98
C THR A 309 -4.27 -2.43 -7.21
N GLU A 310 -4.07 -2.54 -5.90
CA GLU A 310 -3.73 -1.40 -5.04
C GLU A 310 -2.38 -0.77 -5.43
N ALA A 311 -1.38 -1.61 -5.67
CA ALA A 311 -0.08 -1.12 -6.12
C ALA A 311 -0.13 -0.61 -7.58
N ALA A 312 -0.91 -1.25 -8.46
CA ALA A 312 -1.05 -0.81 -9.85
C ALA A 312 -1.68 0.58 -9.96
N ILE A 313 -2.79 0.83 -9.25
CA ILE A 313 -3.47 2.12 -9.31
C ILE A 313 -2.61 3.22 -8.67
N THR A 314 -1.94 2.96 -7.56
CA THR A 314 -1.07 3.94 -6.89
C THR A 314 0.20 4.21 -7.69
N LYS A 315 0.81 3.20 -8.35
CA LYS A 315 1.92 3.38 -9.30
C LYS A 315 1.52 4.22 -10.51
N LEU A 316 0.33 3.96 -11.06
CA LEU A 316 -0.22 4.72 -12.17
C LEU A 316 -0.41 6.20 -11.79
N MET A 317 -1.06 6.48 -10.66
CA MET A 317 -1.24 7.83 -10.12
C MET A 317 0.11 8.52 -9.86
N TYR A 318 1.08 7.80 -9.31
CA TYR A 318 2.43 8.30 -9.05
C TYR A 318 3.13 8.69 -10.35
N LEU A 319 3.23 7.80 -11.34
CA LEU A 319 3.94 8.07 -12.60
C LEU A 319 3.30 9.21 -13.39
N LEU A 320 1.97 9.29 -13.41
CA LEU A 320 1.24 10.42 -13.99
C LEU A 320 1.54 11.74 -13.25
N GLY A 321 1.61 11.71 -11.92
CA GLY A 321 1.98 12.86 -11.09
C GLY A 321 3.43 13.32 -11.32
N GLN A 322 4.35 12.40 -11.63
CA GLN A 322 5.73 12.72 -12.01
C GLN A 322 5.85 13.19 -13.47
N LYS A 323 4.74 13.30 -14.22
CA LYS A 323 4.69 13.74 -15.63
C LYS A 323 5.58 12.90 -16.54
N VAL A 324 5.65 11.59 -16.29
CA VAL A 324 6.37 10.65 -17.15
C VAL A 324 5.78 10.71 -18.56
N SER A 325 6.65 10.88 -19.57
CA SER A 325 6.19 11.00 -20.96
C SER A 325 5.56 9.71 -21.47
N PHE A 326 4.56 9.84 -22.35
CA PHE A 326 3.78 8.72 -22.85
C PHE A 326 4.66 7.62 -23.49
N ASN A 327 5.72 8.01 -24.19
CA ASN A 327 6.57 7.07 -24.95
C ASN A 327 7.42 6.14 -24.06
N VAL A 328 7.80 6.59 -22.86
CA VAL A 328 8.61 5.79 -21.93
C VAL A 328 7.78 5.21 -20.77
N PHE A 329 6.50 5.59 -20.70
CA PHE A 329 5.63 5.22 -19.58
C PHE A 329 5.52 3.71 -19.40
N LYS A 330 5.29 2.99 -20.51
CA LYS A 330 5.22 1.52 -20.51
C LYS A 330 6.47 0.91 -19.90
N THR A 331 7.65 1.29 -20.37
CA THR A 331 8.93 0.75 -19.90
C THR A 331 9.11 1.00 -18.41
N ILE A 332 8.79 2.22 -17.93
CA ILE A 332 8.92 2.55 -16.50
C ILE A 332 7.89 1.80 -15.67
N PHE A 333 6.64 1.67 -16.15
CA PHE A 333 5.60 0.94 -15.43
C PHE A 333 5.94 -0.55 -15.30
N GLU A 334 6.46 -1.16 -16.37
CA GLU A 334 6.86 -2.57 -16.41
C GLU A 334 8.21 -2.85 -15.72
N THR A 335 8.85 -1.83 -15.14
CA THR A 335 10.07 -1.95 -14.32
C THR A 335 9.72 -1.84 -12.85
N SER A 336 10.24 -2.73 -12.01
CA SER A 336 10.06 -2.64 -10.57
C SER A 336 10.78 -1.41 -9.99
N LEU A 337 10.03 -0.52 -9.35
CA LEU A 337 10.56 0.70 -8.72
C LEU A 337 10.87 0.49 -7.23
N ARG A 338 10.04 -0.28 -6.54
CA ARG A 338 10.07 -0.50 -5.09
C ARG A 338 9.74 -1.94 -4.71
N GLY A 339 10.00 -2.90 -5.60
CA GLY A 339 9.71 -4.32 -5.36
C GLY A 339 8.23 -4.70 -5.52
N GLU A 340 7.48 -3.90 -6.24
CA GLU A 340 6.05 -4.11 -6.51
C GLU A 340 5.77 -5.12 -7.64
N LEU A 341 6.81 -5.49 -8.40
CA LEU A 341 6.80 -6.50 -9.47
C LEU A 341 7.78 -7.61 -9.14
#